data_13d703aa8e440e98719e712d33097632
#
_entry.id   13d703aa8e440e98719e712d33097632
#
_cell.length_a   1.000
_cell.length_b   1.000
_cell.length_c   1.000
_cell.angle_alpha   90.00
_cell.angle_beta   90.00
_cell.angle_gamma   90.00
#
_symmetry.space_group_name_H-M   'P 1'
#
loop_
_entity.id
_entity.type
_entity.pdbx_description
1 polymer ?
#
loop_
_entity_poly.entity_id
_entity_poly.type
_entity_poly.pdbx_seq_one_letter_code
_entity_poly.pdbx_strand_id
1 'polypeptide(L)'
;DPHSAREVAKAAADAGLAMIDAPVSGGTGGAQAGTLTFMVGGAEADSNQAQPILAAMGKNIVYCGAAGAGQAAKVANNMLLAITMIGTAEAMSLGTALGVDPKVLAGIINTSSGRCWSSDTYNPFPGVMENVPSARGYTGGFGSDLMLKDLGLAAEAAKQVRQPVFMGGLAQQLYQTFSQQGKGGLDFSAIIQMF
;
A
#
# COMPACT_ATOMS: atom_id res chain seq x y z
N ASP A 1 12.69 -3.15 -4.74
CA ASP A 1 12.00 -3.36 -6.01
C ASP A 1 12.23 -4.79 -6.53
N PRO A 2 11.42 -5.31 -7.48
CA PRO A 2 11.53 -6.69 -7.97
C PRO A 2 12.85 -7.01 -8.68
N HIS A 3 13.46 -6.04 -9.34
CA HIS A 3 14.73 -6.24 -10.06
C HIS A 3 15.89 -6.43 -9.08
N SER A 4 16.05 -5.52 -8.13
CA SER A 4 17.07 -5.62 -7.09
C SER A 4 16.94 -6.91 -6.27
N ALA A 5 15.69 -7.35 -5.98
CA ALA A 5 15.47 -8.61 -5.29
C ALA A 5 16.01 -9.81 -6.10
N ARG A 6 15.83 -9.82 -7.43
CA ARG A 6 16.37 -10.87 -8.31
C ARG A 6 17.88 -10.83 -8.40
N GLU A 7 18.49 -9.63 -8.46
CA GLU A 7 19.95 -9.51 -8.48
C GLU A 7 20.59 -10.03 -7.19
N VAL A 8 20.01 -9.66 -6.02
CA VAL A 8 20.48 -10.15 -4.72
C VAL A 8 20.26 -11.66 -4.58
N ALA A 9 19.11 -12.17 -5.04
CA ALA A 9 18.85 -13.62 -5.03
C ALA A 9 19.85 -14.39 -5.89
N LYS A 10 20.22 -13.85 -7.07
CA LYS A 10 21.26 -14.42 -7.90
C LYS A 10 22.61 -14.43 -7.20
N ALA A 11 23.01 -13.32 -6.60
CA ALA A 11 24.28 -13.23 -5.89
C ALA A 11 24.33 -14.19 -4.68
N ALA A 12 23.22 -14.36 -3.97
CA ALA A 12 23.08 -15.33 -2.88
C ALA A 12 23.25 -16.77 -3.40
N ALA A 13 22.58 -17.12 -4.50
CA ALA A 13 22.70 -18.44 -5.12
C ALA A 13 24.14 -18.72 -5.60
N ASP A 14 24.81 -17.75 -6.20
CA ASP A 14 26.22 -17.85 -6.62
C ASP A 14 27.17 -18.09 -5.41
N ALA A 15 26.76 -17.65 -4.23
CA ALA A 15 27.45 -17.88 -2.95
C ALA A 15 26.98 -19.14 -2.20
N GLY A 16 26.08 -19.94 -2.77
CA GLY A 16 25.51 -21.15 -2.15
C GLY A 16 24.55 -20.86 -0.99
N LEU A 17 23.94 -19.67 -0.95
CA LEU A 17 23.00 -19.26 0.09
C LEU A 17 21.57 -19.29 -0.43
N ALA A 18 20.64 -19.75 0.42
CA ALA A 18 19.21 -19.63 0.18
C ALA A 18 18.75 -18.18 0.46
N MET A 19 17.85 -17.67 -0.37
CA MET A 19 17.30 -16.32 -0.19
C MET A 19 15.83 -16.26 -0.62
N ILE A 20 15.03 -15.54 0.16
CA ILE A 20 13.67 -15.15 -0.19
C ILE A 20 13.52 -13.61 -0.11
N ASP A 21 12.67 -13.04 -0.92
CA ASP A 21 12.11 -11.69 -0.70
C ASP A 21 10.75 -11.82 -0.02
N ALA A 22 10.53 -11.10 1.06
CA ALA A 22 9.32 -11.21 1.85
C ALA A 22 8.82 -9.84 2.35
N PRO A 23 8.46 -8.92 1.45
CA PRO A 23 7.87 -7.65 1.87
C PRO A 23 6.54 -7.88 2.60
N VAL A 24 6.19 -6.89 3.44
CA VAL A 24 5.02 -6.98 4.33
C VAL A 24 3.96 -5.92 4.03
N SER A 25 2.73 -6.23 4.39
CA SER A 25 1.61 -5.30 4.49
C SER A 25 0.96 -5.41 5.86
N GLY A 26 0.48 -4.28 6.43
CA GLY A 26 -0.17 -4.22 7.74
C GLY A 26 0.28 -3.04 8.62
N GLY A 27 1.34 -2.33 8.20
CA GLY A 27 1.88 -1.18 8.92
C GLY A 27 2.35 -1.51 10.33
N THR A 28 2.57 -0.48 11.15
CA THR A 28 2.99 -0.62 12.54
C THR A 28 1.97 -1.35 13.42
N GLY A 29 0.68 -1.13 13.16
CA GLY A 29 -0.40 -1.83 13.87
C GLY A 29 -0.39 -3.33 13.62
N GLY A 30 -0.22 -3.76 12.36
CA GLY A 30 -0.08 -5.17 12.01
C GLY A 30 1.18 -5.80 12.60
N ALA A 31 2.28 -5.06 12.66
CA ALA A 31 3.51 -5.53 13.29
C ALA A 31 3.34 -5.75 14.80
N GLN A 32 2.74 -4.79 15.51
CA GLN A 32 2.47 -4.90 16.95
C GLN A 32 1.50 -6.04 17.26
N ALA A 33 0.50 -6.25 16.43
CA ALA A 33 -0.50 -7.30 16.62
C ALA A 33 -0.04 -8.69 16.12
N GLY A 34 1.13 -8.81 15.47
CA GLY A 34 1.58 -10.06 14.83
C GLY A 34 0.67 -10.50 13.68
N THR A 35 0.02 -9.56 13.00
CA THR A 35 -0.98 -9.85 11.94
C THR A 35 -0.53 -9.43 10.54
N LEU A 36 0.78 -9.22 10.34
CA LEU A 36 1.31 -8.84 9.04
C LEU A 36 0.96 -9.88 7.97
N THR A 37 0.79 -9.38 6.74
CA THR A 37 0.78 -10.22 5.54
C THR A 37 2.17 -10.18 4.92
N PHE A 38 2.80 -11.34 4.76
CA PHE A 38 4.06 -11.54 4.04
C PHE A 38 3.77 -11.98 2.61
N MET A 39 4.43 -11.35 1.64
CA MET A 39 4.38 -11.69 0.22
C MET A 39 5.72 -12.31 -0.15
N VAL A 40 5.79 -13.64 -0.25
CA VAL A 40 7.07 -14.36 -0.33
C VAL A 40 7.41 -14.71 -1.76
N GLY A 41 8.59 -14.26 -2.22
CA GLY A 41 9.20 -14.66 -3.49
C GLY A 41 10.50 -15.41 -3.25
N GLY A 42 10.79 -16.42 -4.09
CA GLY A 42 11.99 -17.25 -3.98
C GLY A 42 11.72 -18.69 -4.40
N ALA A 43 12.66 -19.60 -4.11
CA ALA A 43 12.40 -21.02 -4.27
C ALA A 43 11.34 -21.48 -3.26
N GLU A 44 10.40 -22.32 -3.69
CA GLU A 44 9.31 -22.80 -2.82
C GLU A 44 9.82 -23.53 -1.59
N ALA A 45 10.90 -24.31 -1.75
CA ALA A 45 11.56 -25.02 -0.64
C ALA A 45 12.08 -24.03 0.43
N ASP A 46 12.69 -22.93 0.01
CA ASP A 46 13.22 -21.90 0.91
C ASP A 46 12.09 -21.13 1.60
N SER A 47 11.01 -20.85 0.87
CA SER A 47 9.78 -20.26 1.41
C SER A 47 9.19 -21.13 2.51
N ASN A 48 9.09 -22.44 2.28
CA ASN A 48 8.60 -23.41 3.26
C ASN A 48 9.48 -23.47 4.52
N GLN A 49 10.81 -23.40 4.37
CA GLN A 49 11.74 -23.35 5.49
C GLN A 49 11.60 -22.06 6.31
N ALA A 50 11.32 -20.92 5.66
CA ALA A 50 11.15 -19.64 6.33
C ALA A 50 9.78 -19.50 7.02
N GLN A 51 8.78 -20.29 6.62
CA GLN A 51 7.40 -20.15 7.11
C GLN A 51 7.27 -20.12 8.63
N PRO A 52 7.93 -20.97 9.44
CA PRO A 52 7.81 -20.91 10.91
C PRO A 52 8.31 -19.58 11.49
N ILE A 53 9.35 -18.98 10.88
CA ILE A 53 9.92 -17.70 11.30
C ILE A 53 8.95 -16.58 10.95
N LEU A 54 8.41 -16.58 9.74
CA LEU A 54 7.45 -15.56 9.27
C LEU A 54 6.14 -15.64 10.07
N ALA A 55 5.68 -16.84 10.42
CA ALA A 55 4.48 -17.08 11.23
C ALA A 55 4.56 -16.50 12.65
N ALA A 56 5.76 -16.28 13.19
CA ALA A 56 5.94 -15.60 14.46
C ALA A 56 5.65 -14.08 14.39
N MET A 57 5.64 -13.50 13.20
CA MET A 57 5.50 -12.05 12.98
C MET A 57 4.24 -11.67 12.20
N GLY A 58 3.61 -12.62 11.51
CA GLY A 58 2.45 -12.36 10.68
C GLY A 58 1.48 -13.51 10.59
N LYS A 59 0.25 -13.17 10.23
CA LYS A 59 -0.86 -14.14 10.13
C LYS A 59 -1.02 -14.75 8.74
N ASN A 60 -0.74 -13.95 7.70
CA ASN A 60 -0.89 -14.36 6.32
C ASN A 60 0.50 -14.45 5.67
N ILE A 61 0.88 -15.64 5.23
CA ILE A 61 2.14 -15.87 4.53
C ILE A 61 1.77 -16.41 3.15
N VAL A 62 1.97 -15.58 2.13
CA VAL A 62 1.52 -15.89 0.76
C VAL A 62 2.75 -16.11 -0.12
N TYR A 63 2.89 -17.31 -0.66
CA TYR A 63 3.90 -17.59 -1.66
C TYR A 63 3.47 -16.98 -3.01
N CYS A 64 4.28 -16.08 -3.53
CA CYS A 64 3.98 -15.29 -4.74
C CYS A 64 4.69 -15.84 -5.99
N GLY A 65 5.64 -16.78 -5.84
CA GLY A 65 6.41 -17.32 -6.95
C GLY A 65 7.91 -17.10 -6.81
N ALA A 66 8.64 -17.08 -7.92
CA ALA A 66 10.10 -16.96 -7.95
C ALA A 66 10.61 -15.64 -7.34
N ALA A 67 11.94 -15.53 -7.18
CA ALA A 67 12.58 -14.34 -6.62
C ALA A 67 12.09 -13.03 -7.26
N GLY A 68 11.79 -12.06 -6.42
CA GLY A 68 11.20 -10.77 -6.80
C GLY A 68 9.68 -10.77 -6.94
N ALA A 69 9.01 -11.93 -6.87
CA ALA A 69 7.55 -11.99 -6.96
C ALA A 69 6.85 -11.37 -5.76
N GLY A 70 7.42 -11.51 -4.56
CA GLY A 70 6.92 -10.82 -3.36
C GLY A 70 6.97 -9.30 -3.50
N GLN A 71 8.09 -8.78 -4.00
CA GLN A 71 8.24 -7.35 -4.28
C GLN A 71 7.26 -6.87 -5.37
N ALA A 72 7.05 -7.65 -6.43
CA ALA A 72 6.10 -7.33 -7.48
C ALA A 72 4.65 -7.26 -6.93
N ALA A 73 4.26 -8.22 -6.10
CA ALA A 73 2.96 -8.22 -5.43
C ALA A 73 2.78 -6.98 -4.53
N LYS A 74 3.80 -6.63 -3.74
CA LYS A 74 3.79 -5.44 -2.89
C LYS A 74 3.65 -4.15 -3.68
N VAL A 75 4.40 -3.99 -4.76
CA VAL A 75 4.38 -2.81 -5.63
C VAL A 75 3.00 -2.63 -6.26
N ALA A 76 2.41 -3.70 -6.80
CA ALA A 76 1.07 -3.67 -7.39
C ALA A 76 -0.01 -3.34 -6.35
N ASN A 77 0.06 -3.95 -5.16
CA ASN A 77 -0.87 -3.68 -4.06
C ASN A 77 -0.81 -2.21 -3.61
N ASN A 78 0.38 -1.65 -3.42
CA ASN A 78 0.51 -0.29 -2.91
C ASN A 78 0.17 0.77 -3.97
N MET A 79 0.39 0.49 -5.26
CA MET A 79 -0.13 1.32 -6.34
C MET A 79 -1.67 1.36 -6.32
N LEU A 80 -2.32 0.20 -6.18
CA LEU A 80 -3.78 0.14 -6.07
C LEU A 80 -4.28 0.84 -4.81
N LEU A 81 -3.59 0.68 -3.68
CA LEU A 81 -3.91 1.38 -2.43
C LEU A 81 -3.92 2.90 -2.60
N ALA A 82 -2.90 3.47 -3.27
CA ALA A 82 -2.85 4.90 -3.55
C ALA A 82 -4.01 5.36 -4.44
N ILE A 83 -4.31 4.62 -5.51
CA ILE A 83 -5.40 4.93 -6.44
C ILE A 83 -6.75 4.91 -5.72
N THR A 84 -7.01 3.89 -4.93
CA THR A 84 -8.27 3.76 -4.19
C THR A 84 -8.40 4.79 -3.07
N MET A 85 -7.30 5.20 -2.44
CA MET A 85 -7.31 6.30 -1.47
C MET A 85 -7.69 7.63 -2.12
N ILE A 86 -7.09 7.97 -3.26
CA ILE A 86 -7.44 9.17 -4.02
C ILE A 86 -8.91 9.12 -4.44
N GLY A 87 -9.36 8.02 -5.04
CA GLY A 87 -10.76 7.87 -5.45
C GLY A 87 -11.75 7.97 -4.30
N THR A 88 -11.42 7.41 -3.13
CA THR A 88 -12.24 7.54 -1.92
C THR A 88 -12.26 9.01 -1.43
N ALA A 89 -11.11 9.68 -1.45
CA ALA A 89 -11.01 11.08 -1.04
C ALA A 89 -11.85 12.01 -1.93
N GLU A 90 -11.74 11.86 -3.25
CA GLU A 90 -12.55 12.62 -4.21
C GLU A 90 -14.06 12.33 -4.04
N ALA A 91 -14.44 11.05 -3.92
CA ALA A 91 -15.85 10.68 -3.75
C ALA A 91 -16.45 11.23 -2.45
N MET A 92 -15.71 11.16 -1.34
CA MET A 92 -16.15 11.71 -0.06
C MET A 92 -16.26 13.23 -0.11
N SER A 93 -15.29 13.92 -0.70
CA SER A 93 -15.31 15.38 -0.85
C SER A 93 -16.46 15.84 -1.74
N LEU A 94 -16.65 15.19 -2.91
CA LEU A 94 -17.73 15.53 -3.84
C LEU A 94 -19.11 15.30 -3.21
N GLY A 95 -19.36 14.14 -2.63
CA GLY A 95 -20.67 13.79 -2.08
C GLY A 95 -21.04 14.69 -0.89
N THR A 96 -20.06 15.06 -0.07
CA THR A 96 -20.27 16.01 1.04
C THR A 96 -20.53 17.42 0.53
N ALA A 97 -19.81 17.87 -0.51
CA ALA A 97 -20.07 19.15 -1.16
C ALA A 97 -21.47 19.21 -1.81
N LEU A 98 -22.01 18.08 -2.24
CA LEU A 98 -23.39 17.94 -2.73
C LEU A 98 -24.43 17.84 -1.62
N GLY A 99 -24.02 17.91 -0.34
CA GLY A 99 -24.93 17.96 0.81
C GLY A 99 -25.24 16.63 1.47
N VAL A 100 -24.55 15.55 1.12
CA VAL A 100 -24.73 14.26 1.79
C VAL A 100 -23.91 14.24 3.08
N ASP A 101 -24.51 13.80 4.19
CA ASP A 101 -23.76 13.59 5.44
C ASP A 101 -22.60 12.60 5.23
N PRO A 102 -21.37 12.91 5.68
CA PRO A 102 -20.19 12.06 5.41
C PRO A 102 -20.32 10.63 5.94
N LYS A 103 -20.97 10.41 7.09
CA LYS A 103 -21.17 9.06 7.65
C LYS A 103 -22.19 8.27 6.84
N VAL A 104 -23.26 8.93 6.38
CA VAL A 104 -24.24 8.33 5.49
C VAL A 104 -23.59 7.94 4.16
N LEU A 105 -22.80 8.86 3.58
CA LEU A 105 -22.09 8.62 2.32
C LEU A 105 -21.12 7.44 2.44
N ALA A 106 -20.31 7.42 3.50
CA ALA A 106 -19.40 6.29 3.78
C ALA A 106 -20.18 4.96 3.92
N GLY A 107 -21.33 4.96 4.60
CA GLY A 107 -22.21 3.80 4.71
C GLY A 107 -22.70 3.29 3.35
N ILE A 108 -23.11 4.21 2.46
CA ILE A 108 -23.55 3.87 1.09
C ILE A 108 -22.39 3.27 0.29
N ILE A 109 -21.19 3.92 0.30
CA ILE A 109 -20.02 3.43 -0.41
C ILE A 109 -19.65 2.02 0.07
N ASN A 110 -19.67 1.78 1.39
CA ASN A 110 -19.25 0.52 2.00
C ASN A 110 -20.24 -0.64 1.82
N THR A 111 -21.49 -0.34 1.47
CA THR A 111 -22.53 -1.35 1.16
C THR A 111 -22.78 -1.48 -0.34
N SER A 112 -22.05 -0.75 -1.17
CA SER A 112 -22.23 -0.67 -2.63
C SER A 112 -20.93 -0.99 -3.36
N SER A 113 -20.93 -0.84 -4.68
CA SER A 113 -19.83 -1.20 -5.58
C SER A 113 -18.56 -0.34 -5.43
N GLY A 114 -18.63 0.79 -4.74
CA GLY A 114 -17.48 1.66 -4.45
C GLY A 114 -16.61 1.20 -3.28
N ARG A 115 -17.02 0.13 -2.57
CA ARG A 115 -16.28 -0.38 -1.41
C ARG A 115 -14.84 -0.77 -1.74
N CYS A 116 -13.90 -0.29 -0.92
CA CYS A 116 -12.50 -0.70 -0.94
C CYS A 116 -11.91 -0.55 0.48
N TRP A 117 -10.66 -1.02 0.69
CA TRP A 117 -9.99 -0.89 1.98
C TRP A 117 -9.89 0.56 2.46
N SER A 118 -9.66 1.51 1.54
CA SER A 118 -9.61 2.94 1.87
C SER A 118 -10.96 3.48 2.33
N SER A 119 -12.08 2.91 1.89
CA SER A 119 -13.42 3.37 2.29
C SER A 119 -13.91 2.74 3.60
N ASP A 120 -13.68 1.43 3.79
CA ASP A 120 -14.29 0.66 4.89
C ASP A 120 -13.37 0.46 6.12
N THR A 121 -12.06 0.62 5.95
CA THR A 121 -11.07 0.37 7.00
C THR A 121 -10.24 1.61 7.34
N TYR A 122 -10.07 2.55 6.40
CA TYR A 122 -9.14 3.66 6.52
C TYR A 122 -9.66 4.95 5.89
N ASN A 123 -10.92 5.31 6.16
CA ASN A 123 -11.58 6.41 5.48
C ASN A 123 -10.83 7.75 5.70
N PRO A 124 -10.52 8.48 4.60
CA PRO A 124 -9.76 9.74 4.69
C PRO A 124 -10.55 10.92 5.22
N PHE A 125 -11.90 10.85 5.25
CA PHE A 125 -12.73 11.98 5.65
C PHE A 125 -12.80 12.10 7.18
N PRO A 126 -12.48 13.26 7.78
CA PRO A 126 -12.51 13.46 9.22
C PRO A 126 -13.90 13.21 9.81
N GLY A 127 -13.96 12.56 10.96
CA GLY A 127 -15.22 12.29 11.68
C GLY A 127 -16.02 11.08 11.19
N VAL A 128 -15.60 10.41 10.13
CA VAL A 128 -16.25 9.17 9.64
C VAL A 128 -15.84 7.96 10.49
N MET A 129 -14.55 7.84 10.81
CA MET A 129 -13.98 6.75 11.61
C MET A 129 -13.13 7.30 12.76
N GLU A 130 -13.04 6.58 13.89
CA GLU A 130 -12.34 7.08 15.09
C GLU A 130 -10.86 6.66 15.16
N ASN A 131 -10.53 5.43 14.78
CA ASN A 131 -9.20 4.84 14.98
C ASN A 131 -8.29 4.92 13.73
N VAL A 132 -8.44 5.97 12.93
CA VAL A 132 -7.69 6.20 11.70
C VAL A 132 -6.99 7.57 11.76
N PRO A 133 -5.94 7.82 10.95
CA PRO A 133 -5.23 9.09 10.95
C PRO A 133 -6.11 10.31 10.66
N SER A 134 -7.15 10.19 9.83
CA SER A 134 -8.09 11.29 9.57
C SER A 134 -8.81 11.80 10.84
N ALA A 135 -8.95 10.97 11.87
CA ALA A 135 -9.54 11.38 13.16
C ALA A 135 -8.59 12.19 14.06
N ARG A 136 -7.29 12.23 13.73
CA ARG A 136 -6.25 12.89 14.56
C ARG A 136 -5.31 13.79 13.74
N GLY A 137 -5.86 14.50 12.78
CA GLY A 137 -5.10 15.45 11.95
C GLY A 137 -4.07 14.79 11.04
N TYR A 138 -4.31 13.53 10.64
CA TYR A 138 -3.44 12.74 9.77
C TYR A 138 -2.03 12.48 10.34
N THR A 139 -1.90 12.47 11.66
CA THR A 139 -0.63 12.16 12.32
C THR A 139 -0.45 10.65 12.50
N GLY A 140 0.81 10.17 12.36
CA GLY A 140 1.13 8.74 12.38
C GLY A 140 0.68 8.02 11.11
N GLY A 141 0.47 6.70 11.20
CA GLY A 141 0.04 5.89 10.05
C GLY A 141 1.15 5.65 9.03
N PHE A 142 0.83 5.76 7.74
CA PHE A 142 1.73 5.56 6.61
C PHE A 142 1.96 6.88 5.87
N GLY A 143 3.16 7.46 5.99
CA GLY A 143 3.46 8.80 5.47
C GLY A 143 3.29 8.94 3.96
N SER A 144 2.85 10.12 3.53
CA SER A 144 2.64 10.44 2.11
C SER A 144 3.93 10.33 1.30
N ASP A 145 5.10 10.67 1.86
CA ASP A 145 6.40 10.48 1.19
C ASP A 145 6.75 9.00 1.01
N LEU A 146 6.32 8.14 1.94
CA LEU A 146 6.48 6.68 1.79
C LEU A 146 5.56 6.13 0.69
N MET A 147 4.33 6.65 0.59
CA MET A 147 3.42 6.31 -0.50
C MET A 147 3.97 6.80 -1.84
N LEU A 148 4.50 8.02 -1.91
CA LEU A 148 5.16 8.56 -3.10
C LEU A 148 6.35 7.69 -3.54
N LYS A 149 7.18 7.27 -2.58
CA LYS A 149 8.29 6.32 -2.86
C LYS A 149 7.76 5.01 -3.44
N ASP A 150 6.70 4.44 -2.89
CA ASP A 150 6.12 3.18 -3.37
C ASP A 150 5.53 3.32 -4.78
N LEU A 151 4.88 4.45 -5.08
CA LEU A 151 4.42 4.78 -6.44
C LEU A 151 5.58 4.95 -7.42
N GLY A 152 6.70 5.51 -6.98
CA GLY A 152 7.94 5.59 -7.76
C GLY A 152 8.48 4.20 -8.13
N LEU A 153 8.48 3.27 -7.15
CA LEU A 153 8.87 1.87 -7.41
C LEU A 153 7.92 1.19 -8.41
N ALA A 154 6.61 1.50 -8.33
CA ALA A 154 5.62 0.97 -9.26
C ALA A 154 5.85 1.50 -10.69
N ALA A 155 6.10 2.79 -10.84
CA ALA A 155 6.36 3.43 -12.13
C ALA A 155 7.64 2.86 -12.78
N GLU A 156 8.70 2.68 -11.99
CA GLU A 156 9.95 2.11 -12.50
C GLU A 156 9.79 0.64 -12.90
N ALA A 157 9.11 -0.18 -12.08
CA ALA A 157 8.81 -1.56 -12.43
C ALA A 157 7.97 -1.66 -13.70
N ALA A 158 6.96 -0.80 -13.84
CA ALA A 158 6.11 -0.74 -15.02
C ALA A 158 6.90 -0.39 -16.29
N LYS A 159 7.84 0.58 -16.20
CA LYS A 159 8.74 0.96 -17.28
C LYS A 159 9.63 -0.21 -17.74
N GLN A 160 10.19 -0.98 -16.79
CA GLN A 160 11.03 -2.14 -17.10
C GLN A 160 10.31 -3.21 -17.92
N VAL A 161 9.02 -3.45 -17.61
CA VAL A 161 8.19 -4.44 -18.31
C VAL A 161 7.32 -3.83 -19.43
N ARG A 162 7.47 -2.52 -19.69
CA ARG A 162 6.71 -1.77 -20.69
C ARG A 162 5.18 -1.83 -20.51
N GLN A 163 4.74 -1.92 -19.25
CA GLN A 163 3.31 -1.94 -18.90
C GLN A 163 2.81 -0.51 -18.62
N PRO A 164 1.81 0.01 -19.35
CA PRO A 164 1.21 1.31 -19.05
C PRO A 164 0.47 1.25 -17.69
N VAL A 165 0.63 2.29 -16.87
CA VAL A 165 -0.02 2.43 -15.56
C VAL A 165 -0.58 3.87 -15.41
N PHE A 166 -1.59 4.21 -16.19
CA PHE A 166 -2.15 5.57 -16.27
C PHE A 166 -2.57 6.11 -14.90
N MET A 167 -3.39 5.37 -14.17
CA MET A 167 -3.87 5.79 -12.85
C MET A 167 -2.75 5.80 -11.81
N GLY A 168 -1.82 4.83 -11.88
CA GLY A 168 -0.63 4.82 -11.03
C GLY A 168 0.27 6.03 -11.26
N GLY A 169 0.47 6.41 -12.51
CA GLY A 169 1.21 7.62 -12.89
C GLY A 169 0.54 8.90 -12.40
N LEU A 170 -0.78 9.02 -12.55
CA LEU A 170 -1.53 10.16 -12.04
C LEU A 170 -1.45 10.22 -10.51
N ALA A 171 -1.64 9.10 -9.82
CA ALA A 171 -1.51 9.01 -8.37
C ALA A 171 -0.12 9.47 -7.89
N GLN A 172 0.95 9.06 -8.59
CA GLN A 172 2.31 9.50 -8.29
C GLN A 172 2.43 11.03 -8.37
N GLN A 173 1.89 11.66 -9.41
CA GLN A 173 1.95 13.11 -9.58
C GLN A 173 1.15 13.85 -8.48
N LEU A 174 0.02 13.33 -8.07
CA LEU A 174 -0.78 13.91 -6.98
C LEU A 174 -0.02 13.84 -5.64
N TYR A 175 0.54 12.69 -5.27
CA TYR A 175 1.37 12.58 -4.07
C TYR A 175 2.66 13.38 -4.15
N GLN A 176 3.28 13.50 -5.33
CA GLN A 176 4.43 14.38 -5.55
C GLN A 176 4.07 15.85 -5.27
N THR A 177 2.94 16.31 -5.81
CA THR A 177 2.43 17.67 -5.57
C THR A 177 2.13 17.91 -4.09
N PHE A 178 1.48 16.93 -3.44
CA PHE A 178 1.16 16.98 -2.01
C PHE A 178 2.41 17.06 -1.13
N SER A 179 3.43 16.26 -1.43
CA SER A 179 4.73 16.31 -0.77
C SER A 179 5.43 17.66 -0.92
N GLN A 180 5.43 18.25 -2.14
CA GLN A 180 6.01 19.57 -2.42
C GLN A 180 5.32 20.72 -1.65
N GLN A 181 4.08 20.53 -1.22
CA GLN A 181 3.37 21.46 -0.32
C GLN A 181 3.83 21.36 1.15
N GLY A 182 4.87 20.58 1.45
CA GLY A 182 5.38 20.36 2.80
C GLY A 182 4.56 19.38 3.63
N LYS A 183 3.68 18.59 3.00
CA LYS A 183 2.75 17.66 3.66
C LYS A 183 3.18 16.20 3.60
N GLY A 184 4.39 15.92 3.13
CA GLY A 184 4.91 14.55 2.94
C GLY A 184 4.99 13.72 4.22
N GLY A 185 5.13 14.37 5.38
CA GLY A 185 5.13 13.70 6.68
C GLY A 185 3.74 13.31 7.22
N LEU A 186 2.65 13.83 6.64
CA LEU A 186 1.29 13.43 6.99
C LEU A 186 0.98 12.02 6.45
N ASP A 187 0.04 11.35 7.09
CA ASP A 187 -0.49 10.07 6.59
C ASP A 187 -0.99 10.20 5.14
N PHE A 188 -0.84 9.16 4.34
CA PHE A 188 -1.21 9.19 2.92
C PHE A 188 -2.69 9.47 2.67
N SER A 189 -3.56 9.23 3.67
CA SER A 189 -4.98 9.60 3.59
C SER A 189 -5.20 11.12 3.63
N ALA A 190 -4.19 11.91 4.06
CA ALA A 190 -4.23 13.36 4.03
C ALA A 190 -4.30 13.94 2.61
N ILE A 191 -4.13 13.13 1.57
CA ILE A 191 -4.32 13.52 0.16
C ILE A 191 -5.70 14.14 -0.08
N ILE A 192 -6.71 13.81 0.74
CA ILE A 192 -8.04 14.43 0.69
C ILE A 192 -8.00 15.97 0.83
N GLN A 193 -6.95 16.51 1.44
CA GLN A 193 -6.77 17.97 1.58
C GLN A 193 -6.46 18.69 0.25
N MET A 194 -6.34 17.94 -0.86
CA MET A 194 -6.18 18.51 -2.20
C MET A 194 -7.53 18.75 -2.89
N PHE A 195 -8.61 18.23 -2.33
CA PHE A 195 -9.98 18.28 -2.88
C PHE A 195 -10.95 19.06 -1.93
#